data_70cf8358c82bb734f150f6146003c7c8
#
_entry.id   70cf8358c82bb734f150f6146003c7c8
#
_cell.length_a   1.000
_cell.length_b   1.000
_cell.length_c   1.000
_cell.angle_alpha   90.00
_cell.angle_beta   90.00
_cell.angle_gamma   90.00
#
_symmetry.space_group_name_H-M   'P 1'
#
loop_
_entity.id
_entity.type
_entity.pdbx_description
1 polymer ?
#
loop_
_entity_poly.entity_id
_entity_poly.type
_entity_poly.pdbx_seq_one_letter_code
_entity_poly.pdbx_strand_id
1 'polypeptide(L)'
;MSRVHVFGAAGFAGAQLAALVDRHPALELGAITARGDVGRRLVEVAPEHRVERRLELPDVEAVEPGDLAAVCYPHAEAAALVADLVDRGARVVDVSADHRLRDPALYPAVYGFEHPRPD
;
A
#
# COMPACT_ATOMS: atom_id res chain seq x y z
N MET A 1 -1.71 18.76 -6.72
CA MET A 1 -0.72 17.67 -6.55
C MET A 1 -1.46 16.37 -6.35
N SER A 2 -0.89 15.28 -6.84
CA SER A 2 -1.46 13.96 -6.61
C SER A 2 -1.23 13.53 -5.17
N ARG A 3 -2.27 13.01 -4.53
CA ARG A 3 -2.19 12.47 -3.19
C ARG A 3 -1.90 10.97 -3.26
N VAL A 4 -0.91 10.53 -2.50
CA VAL A 4 -0.50 9.13 -2.45
C VAL A 4 -0.72 8.58 -1.05
N HIS A 5 -1.57 7.56 -0.96
CA HIS A 5 -1.79 6.82 0.28
C HIS A 5 -0.90 5.57 0.27
N VAL A 6 -0.29 5.25 1.39
CA VAL A 6 0.59 4.08 1.50
C VAL A 6 -0.02 3.07 2.47
N PHE A 7 -0.41 1.93 1.96
CA PHE A 7 -0.91 0.80 2.75
C PHE A 7 0.24 -0.16 3.03
N GLY A 8 0.47 -0.45 4.30
CA GLY A 8 1.62 -1.25 4.71
C GLY A 8 2.87 -0.42 4.96
N ALA A 9 2.71 0.80 5.45
CA ALA A 9 3.81 1.75 5.63
C ALA A 9 4.80 1.36 6.73
N ALA A 10 4.43 0.46 7.65
CA ALA A 10 5.33 -0.01 8.69
C ALA A 10 6.34 -1.05 8.20
N GLY A 11 6.12 -1.64 7.04
CA GLY A 11 7.06 -2.59 6.45
C GLY A 11 8.21 -1.88 5.73
N PHE A 12 9.21 -2.65 5.32
CA PHE A 12 10.42 -2.12 4.70
C PHE A 12 10.13 -1.30 3.44
N ALA A 13 9.41 -1.90 2.48
CA ALA A 13 9.11 -1.22 1.22
C ALA A 13 8.15 -0.05 1.41
N GLY A 14 7.13 -0.22 2.26
CA GLY A 14 6.14 0.82 2.51
C GLY A 14 6.73 2.04 3.21
N ALA A 15 7.61 1.84 4.19
CA ALA A 15 8.29 2.94 4.88
C ALA A 15 9.19 3.71 3.92
N GLN A 16 9.92 3.01 3.08
CA GLN A 16 10.78 3.63 2.08
C GLN A 16 9.98 4.44 1.07
N LEU A 17 8.86 3.89 0.60
CA LEU A 17 7.99 4.57 -0.34
C LEU A 17 7.35 5.82 0.28
N ALA A 18 6.89 5.73 1.53
CA ALA A 18 6.35 6.89 2.24
C ALA A 18 7.37 8.02 2.34
N ALA A 19 8.63 7.67 2.62
CA ALA A 19 9.71 8.65 2.69
C ALA A 19 9.96 9.32 1.34
N LEU A 20 9.95 8.55 0.26
CA LEU A 20 10.14 9.09 -1.09
C LEU A 20 9.03 10.05 -1.46
N VAL A 21 7.77 9.69 -1.17
CA VAL A 21 6.62 10.55 -1.45
C VAL A 21 6.67 11.82 -0.61
N ASP A 22 7.01 11.70 0.67
CA ASP A 22 7.08 12.85 1.60
C ASP A 22 8.07 13.91 1.11
N ARG A 23 9.14 13.49 0.45
CA ARG A 23 10.17 14.38 -0.08
C ARG A 23 9.93 14.83 -1.51
N HIS A 24 8.95 14.26 -2.19
CA HIS A 24 8.72 14.54 -3.61
C HIS A 24 8.00 15.88 -3.76
N PRO A 25 8.52 16.79 -4.59
CA PRO A 25 7.95 18.16 -4.70
C PRO A 25 6.60 18.21 -5.40
N ALA A 26 6.23 17.17 -6.16
CA ALA A 26 4.99 17.14 -6.93
C ALA A 26 3.96 16.16 -6.39
N LEU A 27 4.25 15.49 -5.27
CA LEU A 27 3.34 14.54 -4.66
C LEU A 27 3.01 14.95 -3.22
N GLU A 28 1.81 14.65 -2.79
CA GLU A 28 1.36 14.87 -1.42
C GLU A 28 1.20 13.51 -0.74
N LEU A 29 1.80 13.36 0.43
CA LEU A 29 1.63 12.14 1.21
C LEU A 29 0.27 12.18 1.90
N GLY A 30 -0.60 11.25 1.52
CA GLY A 30 -1.91 11.06 2.14
C GLY A 30 -1.80 10.27 3.43
N ALA A 31 -2.71 9.32 3.66
CA ALA A 31 -2.64 8.47 4.83
C ALA A 31 -1.53 7.43 4.67
N ILE A 32 -0.76 7.21 5.73
CA ILE A 32 0.15 6.09 5.84
C ILE A 32 -0.45 5.11 6.83
N THR A 33 -0.77 3.92 6.37
CA THR A 33 -1.55 2.97 7.17
C THR A 33 -0.78 1.68 7.41
N ALA A 34 -1.12 1.03 8.52
CA ALA A 34 -0.52 -0.24 8.90
C ALA A 34 -1.52 -1.03 9.73
N ARG A 35 -1.32 -2.34 9.81
CA ARG A 35 -2.14 -3.20 10.66
C ARG A 35 -1.55 -3.34 12.06
N GLY A 36 -0.27 -3.01 12.21
CA GLY A 36 0.40 -2.90 13.51
C GLY A 36 1.03 -1.53 13.67
N ASP A 37 1.48 -1.20 14.86
CA ASP A 37 2.14 0.07 15.19
C ASP A 37 1.24 1.31 14.95
N VAL A 38 -0.07 1.15 14.90
CA VAL A 38 -1.01 2.24 14.70
C VAL A 38 -0.89 3.25 15.85
N GLY A 39 -0.87 4.53 15.49
CA GLY A 39 -0.71 5.62 16.46
C GLY A 39 0.74 6.03 16.71
N ARG A 40 1.70 5.18 16.34
CA ARG A 40 3.13 5.54 16.44
C ARG A 40 3.53 6.37 15.22
N ARG A 41 4.50 7.25 15.38
CA ARG A 41 5.07 7.97 14.25
C ARG A 41 5.96 7.01 13.46
N LEU A 42 5.99 7.17 12.14
CA LEU A 42 6.82 6.30 11.31
C LEU A 42 8.30 6.41 11.69
N VAL A 43 8.76 7.58 12.12
CA VAL A 43 10.14 7.77 12.55
C VAL A 43 10.52 6.87 13.74
N GLU A 44 9.54 6.47 14.56
CA GLU A 44 9.77 5.56 15.68
C GLU A 44 9.96 4.11 15.22
N VAL A 45 9.34 3.74 14.11
CA VAL A 45 9.39 2.38 13.54
C VAL A 45 10.55 2.25 12.55
N ALA A 46 10.78 3.28 11.75
CA ALA A 46 11.80 3.32 10.71
C ALA A 46 12.54 4.66 10.76
N PRO A 47 13.40 4.87 11.77
CA PRO A 47 14.03 6.18 12.00
C PRO A 47 14.92 6.67 10.88
N GLU A 48 15.48 5.78 10.07
CA GLU A 48 16.34 6.13 8.94
C GLU A 48 15.62 6.98 7.89
N HIS A 49 14.30 6.91 7.81
CA HIS A 49 13.52 7.65 6.82
C HIS A 49 13.07 9.03 7.31
N ARG A 50 13.09 9.29 8.60
CA ARG A 50 12.77 10.59 9.21
C ARG A 50 11.36 11.11 8.91
N VAL A 51 10.39 10.23 8.71
CA VAL A 51 8.99 10.60 8.49
C VAL A 51 8.28 10.67 9.84
N GLU A 52 7.75 11.84 10.18
CA GLU A 52 7.13 12.05 11.49
C GLU A 52 5.61 11.80 11.50
N ARG A 53 5.03 11.48 10.33
CA ARG A 53 3.60 11.19 10.23
C ARG A 53 3.25 9.95 11.06
N ARG A 54 2.05 9.96 11.64
CA ARG A 54 1.56 8.83 12.42
C ARG A 54 0.94 7.77 11.54
N LEU A 55 1.17 6.51 11.89
CA LEU A 55 0.55 5.38 11.25
C LEU A 55 -0.93 5.28 11.67
N GLU A 56 -1.81 5.04 10.71
CA GLU A 56 -3.24 4.96 10.91
C GLU A 56 -3.74 3.55 10.55
N LEU A 57 -4.96 3.23 11.00
CA LEU A 57 -5.61 2.01 10.56
C LEU A 57 -5.95 2.11 9.07
N PRO A 58 -5.85 1.00 8.31
CA PRO A 58 -6.25 1.00 6.91
C PRO A 58 -7.72 1.40 6.76
N ASP A 59 -7.96 2.36 5.88
CA ASP A 59 -9.29 2.87 5.61
C ASP A 59 -9.42 3.17 4.12
N VAL A 60 -10.08 2.28 3.40
CA VAL A 60 -10.29 2.43 1.96
C VAL A 60 -11.15 3.66 1.66
N GLU A 61 -12.06 4.01 2.56
CA GLU A 61 -12.96 5.15 2.35
C GLU A 61 -12.23 6.50 2.40
N ALA A 62 -11.04 6.54 2.97
CA ALA A 62 -10.23 7.75 2.98
C ALA A 62 -9.59 8.04 1.62
N VAL A 63 -9.57 7.05 0.73
CA VAL A 63 -9.01 7.19 -0.62
C VAL A 63 -10.10 7.69 -1.56
N GLU A 64 -9.83 8.81 -2.22
CA GLU A 64 -10.79 9.40 -3.15
C GLU A 64 -10.52 8.96 -4.59
N PRO A 65 -11.54 9.00 -5.47
CA PRO A 65 -11.32 8.73 -6.89
C PRO A 65 -10.22 9.64 -7.46
N GLY A 66 -9.28 9.05 -8.19
CA GLY A 66 -8.14 9.77 -8.73
C GLY A 66 -6.92 9.84 -7.83
N ASP A 67 -7.05 9.52 -6.55
CA ASP A 67 -5.88 9.39 -5.66
C ASP A 67 -5.03 8.19 -6.07
N LEU A 68 -3.75 8.25 -5.71
CA LEU A 68 -2.83 7.12 -5.85
C LEU A 68 -2.82 6.32 -4.55
N ALA A 69 -2.79 5.01 -4.66
CA ALA A 69 -2.65 4.13 -3.52
C ALA A 69 -1.52 3.13 -3.81
N ALA A 70 -0.52 3.12 -2.95
CA ALA A 70 0.56 2.14 -3.00
C ALA A 70 0.26 1.06 -1.96
N VAL A 71 0.23 -0.18 -2.39
CA VAL A 71 -0.09 -1.32 -1.54
C VAL A 71 1.17 -2.16 -1.36
N CYS A 72 1.68 -2.18 -0.13
CA CYS A 72 2.96 -2.79 0.22
C CYS A 72 2.75 -3.92 1.24
N TYR A 73 1.75 -4.74 1.01
CA TYR A 73 1.46 -5.89 1.86
C TYR A 73 2.24 -7.12 1.43
N PRO A 74 2.43 -8.09 2.33
CA PRO A 74 2.98 -9.40 1.95
C PRO A 74 2.12 -10.09 0.89
N HIS A 75 2.71 -11.06 0.21
CA HIS A 75 2.00 -11.85 -0.79
C HIS A 75 0.72 -12.46 -0.21
N ALA A 76 -0.31 -12.55 -1.03
CA ALA A 76 -1.63 -13.08 -0.71
C ALA A 76 -2.49 -12.19 0.18
N GLU A 77 -1.99 -11.03 0.64
CA GLU A 77 -2.76 -10.15 1.52
C GLU A 77 -3.27 -8.88 0.83
N ALA A 78 -2.79 -8.60 -0.36
CA ALA A 78 -3.09 -7.34 -1.05
C ALA A 78 -4.27 -7.40 -2.03
N ALA A 79 -4.59 -8.58 -2.56
CA ALA A 79 -5.49 -8.67 -3.71
C ALA A 79 -6.89 -8.09 -3.44
N ALA A 80 -7.49 -8.38 -2.29
CA ALA A 80 -8.82 -7.86 -1.97
C ALA A 80 -8.79 -6.34 -1.77
N LEU A 81 -7.76 -5.81 -1.12
CA LEU A 81 -7.60 -4.37 -0.94
C LEU A 81 -7.41 -3.67 -2.27
N VAL A 82 -6.56 -4.20 -3.14
CA VAL A 82 -6.33 -3.63 -4.46
C VAL A 82 -7.62 -3.59 -5.26
N ALA A 83 -8.42 -4.66 -5.21
CA ALA A 83 -9.70 -4.72 -5.90
C ALA A 83 -10.65 -3.62 -5.41
N ASP A 84 -10.75 -3.42 -4.09
CA ASP A 84 -11.59 -2.38 -3.51
C ASP A 84 -11.14 -0.99 -3.94
N LEU A 85 -9.83 -0.74 -3.93
CA LEU A 85 -9.28 0.54 -4.34
C LEU A 85 -9.53 0.85 -5.80
N VAL A 86 -9.36 -0.13 -6.68
CA VAL A 86 -9.64 0.02 -8.10
C VAL A 86 -11.13 0.31 -8.33
N ASP A 87 -12.01 -0.40 -7.63
CA ASP A 87 -13.46 -0.19 -7.73
C ASP A 87 -13.87 1.22 -7.26
N ARG A 88 -13.12 1.84 -6.37
CA ARG A 88 -13.35 3.22 -5.91
C ARG A 88 -12.77 4.27 -6.86
N GLY A 89 -12.13 3.88 -7.93
CA GLY A 89 -11.53 4.79 -8.90
C GLY A 89 -10.13 5.28 -8.55
N ALA A 90 -9.47 4.66 -7.59
CA ALA A 90 -8.10 4.98 -7.26
C ALA A 90 -7.12 4.39 -8.29
N ARG A 91 -5.97 5.03 -8.45
CA ARG A 91 -4.85 4.45 -9.18
C ARG A 91 -4.00 3.66 -8.20
N VAL A 92 -3.71 2.41 -8.51
CA VAL A 92 -3.06 1.51 -7.57
C VAL A 92 -1.70 1.08 -8.09
N VAL A 93 -0.70 1.18 -7.22
CA VAL A 93 0.61 0.56 -7.41
C VAL A 93 0.70 -0.58 -6.41
N ASP A 94 0.75 -1.81 -6.90
CA ASP A 94 0.79 -3.00 -6.07
C ASP A 94 2.21 -3.56 -6.04
N VAL A 95 2.84 -3.48 -4.87
CA VAL A 95 4.21 -3.96 -4.65
C VAL A 95 4.21 -5.45 -4.27
N SER A 96 3.03 -6.03 -4.02
CA SER A 96 2.90 -7.45 -3.75
C SER A 96 2.98 -8.27 -5.04
N ALA A 97 2.90 -9.61 -4.92
CA ALA A 97 2.85 -10.50 -6.07
C ALA A 97 1.43 -10.79 -6.55
N ASP A 98 0.40 -10.25 -5.89
CA ASP A 98 -0.98 -10.69 -6.07
C ASP A 98 -1.55 -10.43 -7.46
N HIS A 99 -1.01 -9.47 -8.20
CA HIS A 99 -1.46 -9.13 -9.56
C HIS A 99 -0.34 -9.19 -10.60
N ARG A 100 0.76 -9.89 -10.31
CA ARG A 100 1.90 -10.01 -11.24
C ARG A 100 1.69 -11.05 -12.33
N LEU A 101 0.99 -12.15 -12.01
CA LEU A 101 0.77 -13.23 -12.94
C LEU A 101 -0.54 -13.00 -13.70
N ARG A 102 -0.50 -13.21 -15.02
CA ARG A 102 -1.71 -13.07 -15.86
C ARG A 102 -2.66 -14.22 -15.67
N ASP A 103 -2.15 -15.41 -15.41
CA ASP A 103 -2.96 -16.61 -15.19
C ASP A 103 -3.07 -16.88 -13.70
N PRO A 104 -4.24 -16.66 -13.07
CA PRO A 104 -4.41 -16.86 -11.64
C PRO A 104 -4.19 -18.30 -11.18
N ALA A 105 -4.34 -19.27 -12.08
CA ALA A 105 -4.07 -20.67 -11.75
C ALA A 105 -2.60 -20.96 -11.45
N LEU A 106 -1.69 -20.07 -11.84
CA LEU A 106 -0.26 -20.21 -11.56
C LEU A 106 0.11 -19.80 -10.13
N TYR A 107 -0.75 -19.04 -9.42
CA TYR A 107 -0.43 -18.57 -8.08
C TYR A 107 -0.19 -19.70 -7.08
N PRO A 108 -0.98 -20.78 -7.03
CA PRO A 108 -0.68 -21.88 -6.11
C PRO A 108 0.67 -22.55 -6.39
N ALA A 109 1.06 -22.66 -7.66
CA ALA A 109 2.33 -23.29 -8.02
C ALA A 109 3.56 -22.40 -7.74
N VAL A 110 3.41 -21.08 -7.89
CA VAL A 110 4.51 -20.12 -7.77
C VAL A 110 4.60 -19.53 -6.37
N TYR A 111 3.48 -19.18 -5.77
CA TYR A 111 3.44 -18.47 -4.49
C TYR A 111 2.77 -19.24 -3.37
N GLY A 112 2.15 -20.39 -3.65
CA GLY A 112 1.54 -21.24 -2.64
C GLY A 112 0.15 -20.81 -2.15
N PHE A 113 -0.57 -19.96 -2.90
CA PHE A 113 -1.93 -19.55 -2.55
C PHE A 113 -2.80 -19.38 -3.79
N GLU A 114 -4.11 -19.43 -3.61
CA GLU A 114 -5.06 -19.17 -4.69
C GLU A 114 -5.38 -17.66 -4.74
N HIS A 115 -5.52 -17.14 -5.94
CA HIS A 115 -5.79 -15.72 -6.13
C HIS A 115 -7.28 -15.42 -5.89
N PRO A 116 -7.63 -14.53 -4.94
CA PRO A 116 -9.03 -14.22 -4.64
C PRO A 116 -9.73 -13.39 -5.72
N ARG A 117 -8.97 -12.71 -6.58
CA ARG A 117 -9.51 -11.93 -7.69
C ARG A 117 -8.63 -12.10 -8.92
N PRO A 118 -9.01 -13.05 -9.81
CA PRO A 118 -8.17 -13.44 -10.96
C PRO A 118 -8.08 -12.42 -12.09
N ASP A 119 -8.98 -11.46 -12.14
CA ASP A 119 -8.93 -10.37 -13.12
C ASP A 119 -7.96 -9.26 -12.64
#